data_6e1e93bd5a69058ca6c494611edd2fa1
#
_entry.id   6e1e93bd5a69058ca6c494611edd2fa1
#
_cell.length_a   1.000
_cell.length_b   1.000
_cell.length_c   1.000
_cell.angle_alpha   90.00
_cell.angle_beta   90.00
_cell.angle_gamma   90.00
#
_symmetry.space_group_name_H-M   'P 1'
#
loop_
_entity.id
_entity.type
_entity.pdbx_description
1 polymer ?
#
loop_
_entity_poly.entity_id
_entity_poly.type
_entity_poly.pdbx_seq_one_letter_code
_entity_poly.pdbx_strand_id
1 'polypeptide(L)'
;ISAGLGVSYNSLANDLEGVNYSSIRAGLLEEREEWKTTQGWFIEHVVDPIFREWLTYALLSDSLNLPAAKEEKFRSVEWKPRRWAWVDPLKDTQANVVAVENGFKSRRAIVSEAGGDFENTIEEIAQDKALTESKGVDLADDRTKPEFPPVDNE
;
A
#
# COMPACT_ATOMS: atom_id res chain seq x y z
N ILE A 1 -5.65 -18.93 -23.01
CA ILE A 1 -4.71 -17.77 -23.11
C ILE A 1 -4.62 -17.08 -21.76
N SER A 2 -5.73 -16.69 -21.14
CA SER A 2 -5.76 -15.98 -19.85
C SER A 2 -4.99 -16.71 -18.74
N ALA A 3 -5.23 -18.00 -18.54
CA ALA A 3 -4.53 -18.82 -17.56
C ALA A 3 -3.00 -18.89 -17.79
N GLY A 4 -2.54 -18.82 -19.04
CA GLY A 4 -1.11 -18.79 -19.35
C GLY A 4 -0.45 -17.41 -19.15
N LEU A 5 -1.26 -16.35 -18.99
CA LEU A 5 -0.82 -14.99 -18.71
C LEU A 5 -0.95 -14.60 -17.23
N GLY A 6 -1.53 -15.48 -16.39
CA GLY A 6 -1.82 -15.14 -14.99
C GLY A 6 -2.86 -14.03 -14.86
N VAL A 7 -3.80 -13.92 -15.81
CA VAL A 7 -4.82 -12.87 -15.86
C VAL A 7 -6.19 -13.52 -15.98
N SER A 8 -7.18 -13.04 -15.23
CA SER A 8 -8.54 -13.55 -15.33
C SER A 8 -9.12 -13.29 -16.73
N TYR A 9 -10.02 -14.18 -17.19
CA TYR A 9 -10.70 -14.00 -18.47
C TYR A 9 -11.44 -12.66 -18.53
N ASN A 10 -12.11 -12.31 -17.45
CA ASN A 10 -12.88 -11.07 -17.34
C ASN A 10 -12.00 -9.83 -17.48
N SER A 11 -10.81 -9.85 -16.89
CA SER A 11 -9.83 -8.75 -17.03
C SER A 11 -9.26 -8.68 -18.45
N LEU A 12 -8.96 -9.82 -19.05
CA LEU A 12 -8.38 -9.88 -20.41
C LEU A 12 -9.37 -9.51 -21.49
N ALA A 13 -10.60 -10.05 -21.41
CA ALA A 13 -11.64 -9.84 -22.42
C ALA A 13 -12.47 -8.56 -22.16
N ASN A 14 -12.33 -7.93 -20.99
CA ASN A 14 -13.20 -6.86 -20.50
C ASN A 14 -14.69 -7.25 -20.57
N ASP A 15 -14.97 -8.53 -20.27
CA ASP A 15 -16.29 -9.13 -20.35
C ASP A 15 -16.79 -9.43 -18.94
N LEU A 16 -17.83 -8.73 -18.52
CA LEU A 16 -18.46 -8.84 -17.21
C LEU A 16 -19.85 -9.49 -17.28
N GLU A 17 -20.22 -10.05 -18.45
CA GLU A 17 -21.52 -10.68 -18.62
C GLU A 17 -21.63 -11.97 -17.80
N GLY A 18 -22.70 -12.09 -17.03
CA GLY A 18 -22.97 -13.26 -16.20
C GLY A 18 -22.11 -13.41 -14.94
N VAL A 19 -21.32 -12.39 -14.57
CA VAL A 19 -20.49 -12.44 -13.36
C VAL A 19 -21.13 -11.61 -12.25
N ASN A 20 -21.21 -12.18 -11.03
CA ASN A 20 -21.69 -11.42 -9.88
C ASN A 20 -20.53 -10.69 -9.17
N TYR A 21 -20.87 -9.69 -8.35
CA TYR A 21 -19.89 -8.87 -7.62
C TYR A 21 -18.91 -9.70 -6.78
N SER A 22 -19.40 -10.72 -6.07
CA SER A 22 -18.57 -11.56 -5.21
C SER A 22 -17.54 -12.36 -6.00
N SER A 23 -17.92 -12.91 -7.16
CA SER A 23 -17.01 -13.64 -8.04
C SER A 23 -15.95 -12.73 -8.65
N ILE A 24 -16.32 -11.52 -9.09
CA ILE A 24 -15.37 -10.53 -9.60
C ILE A 24 -14.38 -10.13 -8.50
N ARG A 25 -14.89 -9.85 -7.29
CA ARG A 25 -14.05 -9.48 -6.15
C ARG A 25 -13.04 -10.58 -5.82
N ALA A 26 -13.49 -11.83 -5.71
CA ALA A 26 -12.62 -12.95 -5.43
C ALA A 26 -11.54 -13.11 -6.51
N GLY A 27 -11.91 -13.08 -7.78
CA GLY A 27 -10.98 -13.18 -8.90
C GLY A 27 -9.96 -12.04 -8.94
N LEU A 28 -10.37 -10.79 -8.66
CA LEU A 28 -9.44 -9.65 -8.58
C LEU A 28 -8.46 -9.77 -7.42
N LEU A 29 -8.89 -10.28 -6.28
CA LEU A 29 -7.98 -10.45 -5.14
C LEU A 29 -6.94 -11.53 -5.43
N GLU A 30 -7.34 -12.66 -6.01
CA GLU A 30 -6.44 -13.73 -6.40
C GLU A 30 -5.43 -13.28 -7.47
N GLU A 31 -5.89 -12.58 -8.50
CA GLU A 31 -5.05 -12.00 -9.55
C GLU A 31 -4.02 -11.00 -8.97
N ARG A 32 -4.43 -10.18 -8.01
CA ARG A 32 -3.52 -9.23 -7.33
C ARG A 32 -2.45 -9.92 -6.50
N GLU A 33 -2.73 -11.06 -5.88
CA GLU A 33 -1.71 -11.84 -5.14
C GLU A 33 -0.64 -12.40 -6.10
N GLU A 34 -1.04 -12.87 -7.28
CA GLU A 34 -0.09 -13.30 -8.32
C GLU A 34 0.77 -12.13 -8.81
N TRP A 35 0.17 -10.97 -9.04
CA TRP A 35 0.91 -9.77 -9.44
C TRP A 35 1.88 -9.28 -8.35
N LYS A 36 1.54 -9.40 -7.07
CA LYS A 36 2.47 -9.10 -5.96
C LYS A 36 3.70 -10.01 -6.01
N THR A 37 3.49 -11.28 -6.28
CA THR A 37 4.60 -12.24 -6.43
C THR A 37 5.51 -11.83 -7.58
N THR A 38 4.95 -11.48 -8.73
CA THR A 38 5.69 -11.00 -9.90
C THR A 38 6.43 -9.69 -9.60
N GLN A 39 5.81 -8.75 -8.89
CA GLN A 39 6.46 -7.50 -8.43
C GLN A 39 7.64 -7.79 -7.51
N GLY A 40 7.46 -8.70 -6.53
CA GLY A 40 8.54 -9.10 -5.62
C GLY A 40 9.73 -9.69 -6.37
N TRP A 41 9.47 -10.61 -7.29
CA TRP A 41 10.50 -11.18 -8.15
C TRP A 41 11.23 -10.11 -8.97
N PHE A 42 10.50 -9.19 -9.58
CA PHE A 42 11.09 -8.11 -10.40
C PHE A 42 11.96 -7.18 -9.56
N ILE A 43 11.52 -6.84 -8.35
CA ILE A 43 12.29 -6.01 -7.43
C ILE A 43 13.59 -6.73 -7.06
N GLU A 44 13.51 -7.98 -6.64
CA GLU A 44 14.66 -8.76 -6.17
C GLU A 44 15.70 -9.02 -7.27
N HIS A 45 15.25 -9.35 -8.48
CA HIS A 45 16.13 -9.80 -9.55
C HIS A 45 16.54 -8.70 -10.53
N VAL A 46 15.83 -7.58 -10.56
CA VAL A 46 16.11 -6.50 -11.51
C VAL A 46 16.37 -5.18 -10.81
N VAL A 47 15.42 -4.70 -9.99
CA VAL A 47 15.49 -3.34 -9.44
C VAL A 47 16.60 -3.22 -8.39
N ASP A 48 16.64 -4.14 -7.42
CA ASP A 48 17.63 -4.12 -6.33
C ASP A 48 19.08 -4.29 -6.83
N PRO A 49 19.42 -5.24 -7.73
CA PRO A 49 20.74 -5.32 -8.31
C PRO A 49 21.15 -4.05 -9.06
N ILE A 50 20.28 -3.48 -9.89
CA ILE A 50 20.58 -2.24 -10.60
C ILE A 50 20.84 -1.09 -9.63
N PHE A 51 20.00 -0.97 -8.59
CA PHE A 51 20.17 0.05 -7.56
C PHE A 51 21.51 -0.08 -6.83
N ARG A 52 21.90 -1.31 -6.43
CA ARG A 52 23.16 -1.58 -5.71
C ARG A 52 24.37 -1.18 -6.54
N GLU A 53 24.40 -1.56 -7.80
CA GLU A 53 25.46 -1.17 -8.71
C GLU A 53 25.50 0.35 -8.94
N TRP A 54 24.34 0.95 -9.22
CA TRP A 54 24.23 2.40 -9.37
C TRP A 54 24.71 3.15 -8.13
N LEU A 55 24.31 2.70 -6.93
CA LEU A 55 24.71 3.33 -5.66
C LEU A 55 26.22 3.33 -5.47
N THR A 56 26.87 2.20 -5.73
CA THR A 56 28.33 2.09 -5.65
C THR A 56 29.03 3.10 -6.56
N TYR A 57 28.62 3.19 -7.83
CA TYR A 57 29.18 4.17 -8.75
C TYR A 57 28.85 5.62 -8.37
N ALA A 58 27.65 5.89 -7.89
CA ALA A 58 27.22 7.22 -7.48
C ALA A 58 28.00 7.71 -6.24
N LEU A 59 28.33 6.81 -5.31
CA LEU A 59 29.19 7.14 -4.15
C LEU A 59 30.63 7.34 -4.54
N LEU A 60 31.18 6.53 -5.46
CA LEU A 60 32.56 6.66 -5.95
C LEU A 60 32.77 7.92 -6.78
N SER A 61 31.77 8.37 -7.53
CA SER A 61 31.81 9.58 -8.34
C SER A 61 31.49 10.87 -7.58
N ASP A 62 31.22 10.77 -6.27
CA ASP A 62 30.81 11.88 -5.39
C ASP A 62 29.51 12.60 -5.85
N SER A 63 28.70 11.91 -6.67
CA SER A 63 27.47 12.47 -7.21
C SER A 63 26.39 12.69 -6.16
N LEU A 64 26.45 11.94 -5.05
CA LEU A 64 25.45 11.98 -3.97
C LEU A 64 25.89 12.82 -2.77
N ASN A 65 27.13 13.30 -2.74
CA ASN A 65 27.71 13.99 -1.57
C ASN A 65 27.48 13.21 -0.24
N LEU A 66 27.61 11.87 -0.32
CA LEU A 66 27.45 10.95 0.80
C LEU A 66 28.75 10.21 1.07
N PRO A 67 29.07 9.87 2.34
CA PRO A 67 30.31 9.19 2.66
C PRO A 67 30.30 7.73 2.15
N ALA A 68 31.16 7.39 1.20
CA ALA A 68 31.28 6.05 0.64
C ALA A 68 31.53 4.95 1.70
N ALA A 69 32.19 5.29 2.81
CA ALA A 69 32.40 4.39 3.94
C ALA A 69 31.10 3.87 4.61
N LYS A 70 29.94 4.49 4.32
CA LYS A 70 28.63 4.10 4.84
C LYS A 70 27.75 3.43 3.80
N GLU A 71 28.31 2.92 2.73
CA GLU A 71 27.59 2.28 1.62
C GLU A 71 26.59 1.23 2.09
N GLU A 72 26.98 0.34 3.01
CA GLU A 72 26.08 -0.69 3.56
C GLU A 72 24.81 -0.12 4.20
N LYS A 73 24.92 1.03 4.84
CA LYS A 73 23.75 1.72 5.40
C LYS A 73 22.82 2.23 4.30
N PHE A 74 23.37 2.71 3.19
CA PHE A 74 22.58 3.25 2.08
C PHE A 74 22.00 2.15 1.19
N ARG A 75 22.54 0.92 1.25
CA ARG A 75 21.99 -0.27 0.59
C ARG A 75 20.73 -0.80 1.27
N SER A 76 20.50 -0.44 2.54
CA SER A 76 19.30 -0.84 3.28
C SER A 76 18.12 0.03 2.85
N VAL A 77 17.47 -0.35 1.76
CA VAL A 77 16.30 0.32 1.20
C VAL A 77 15.05 -0.54 1.34
N GLU A 78 13.92 0.10 1.53
CA GLU A 78 12.60 -0.54 1.46
C GLU A 78 11.96 -0.22 0.11
N TRP A 79 11.71 -1.25 -0.70
CA TRP A 79 11.02 -1.11 -1.95
C TRP A 79 9.52 -1.08 -1.75
N LYS A 80 8.86 -0.03 -2.24
CA LYS A 80 7.40 0.11 -2.18
C LYS A 80 6.81 -0.04 -3.60
N PRO A 81 6.42 -1.26 -4.00
CA PRO A 81 5.81 -1.50 -5.29
C PRO A 81 4.44 -0.82 -5.37
N ARG A 82 3.92 -0.70 -6.62
CA ARG A 82 2.57 -0.18 -6.85
C ARG A 82 1.54 -0.99 -6.06
N ARG A 83 0.63 -0.29 -5.43
CA ARG A 83 -0.51 -0.84 -4.70
C ARG A 83 -1.80 -0.65 -5.50
N TRP A 84 -2.81 -1.45 -5.19
CA TRP A 84 -4.15 -1.29 -5.75
C TRP A 84 -5.05 -0.65 -4.71
N ALA A 85 -6.02 0.15 -5.19
CA ALA A 85 -7.09 0.62 -4.32
C ALA A 85 -7.88 -0.56 -3.73
N TRP A 86 -8.44 -0.36 -2.56
CA TRP A 86 -9.31 -1.35 -1.94
C TRP A 86 -10.51 -1.65 -2.85
N VAL A 87 -10.95 -2.90 -2.88
CA VAL A 87 -12.09 -3.31 -3.70
C VAL A 87 -13.40 -2.85 -3.06
N ASP A 88 -13.46 -2.87 -1.73
CA ASP A 88 -14.56 -2.35 -0.93
C ASP A 88 -13.98 -1.47 0.18
N PRO A 89 -13.79 -0.16 -0.07
CA PRO A 89 -13.11 0.72 0.87
C PRO A 89 -13.77 0.76 2.26
N LEU A 90 -15.10 0.66 2.32
CA LEU A 90 -15.82 0.69 3.59
C LEU A 90 -15.54 -0.58 4.41
N LYS A 91 -15.76 -1.75 3.84
CA LYS A 91 -15.52 -3.04 4.53
C LYS A 91 -14.05 -3.23 4.87
N ASP A 92 -13.16 -2.87 3.97
CA ASP A 92 -11.71 -2.97 4.17
C ASP A 92 -11.25 -2.03 5.30
N THR A 93 -11.81 -0.81 5.39
CA THR A 93 -11.53 0.12 6.50
C THR A 93 -12.07 -0.42 7.82
N GLN A 94 -13.29 -0.93 7.86
CA GLN A 94 -13.87 -1.54 9.05
C GLN A 94 -13.03 -2.73 9.55
N ALA A 95 -12.65 -3.63 8.65
CA ALA A 95 -11.80 -4.77 8.98
C ALA A 95 -10.44 -4.32 9.56
N ASN A 96 -9.84 -3.26 9.00
CA ASN A 96 -8.60 -2.69 9.51
C ASN A 96 -8.76 -2.05 10.89
N VAL A 97 -9.86 -1.34 11.16
CA VAL A 97 -10.16 -0.79 12.49
C VAL A 97 -10.25 -1.90 13.51
N VAL A 98 -11.04 -2.94 13.23
CA VAL A 98 -11.19 -4.12 14.13
C VAL A 98 -9.84 -4.82 14.34
N ALA A 99 -9.04 -4.99 13.29
CA ALA A 99 -7.72 -5.62 13.40
C ALA A 99 -6.75 -4.83 14.29
N VAL A 100 -6.78 -3.50 14.21
CA VAL A 100 -5.95 -2.62 15.09
C VAL A 100 -6.44 -2.67 16.53
N GLU A 101 -7.75 -2.58 16.76
CA GLU A 101 -8.35 -2.61 18.10
C GLU A 101 -8.05 -3.92 18.82
N ASN A 102 -8.03 -5.04 18.11
CA ASN A 102 -7.70 -6.37 18.67
C ASN A 102 -6.19 -6.72 18.64
N GLY A 103 -5.33 -5.81 18.21
CA GLY A 103 -3.89 -6.01 18.20
C GLY A 103 -3.36 -6.94 17.12
N PHE A 104 -4.17 -7.32 16.14
CA PHE A 104 -3.75 -8.18 15.02
C PHE A 104 -2.94 -7.44 13.97
N LYS A 105 -3.07 -6.11 13.92
CA LYS A 105 -2.41 -5.28 12.90
C LYS A 105 -1.98 -3.94 13.48
N SER A 106 -0.84 -3.41 13.06
CA SER A 106 -0.41 -2.07 13.47
C SER A 106 -0.92 -1.01 12.49
N ARG A 107 -1.07 0.23 12.96
CA ARG A 107 -1.38 1.39 12.09
C ARG A 107 -0.30 1.58 11.03
N ARG A 108 0.96 1.36 11.39
CA ARG A 108 2.09 1.40 10.44
C ARG A 108 1.91 0.39 9.30
N ALA A 109 1.49 -0.85 9.62
CA ALA A 109 1.24 -1.86 8.60
C ALA A 109 0.14 -1.42 7.62
N ILE A 110 -0.94 -0.80 8.11
CA ILE A 110 -2.03 -0.31 7.26
C ILE A 110 -1.56 0.81 6.34
N VAL A 111 -0.79 1.77 6.86
CA VAL A 111 -0.22 2.87 6.05
C VAL A 111 0.73 2.31 4.99
N SER A 112 1.61 1.37 5.37
CA SER A 112 2.52 0.71 4.43
C SER A 112 1.76 -0.09 3.35
N GLU A 113 0.69 -0.79 3.71
CA GLU A 113 -0.15 -1.51 2.74
C GLU A 113 -0.88 -0.57 1.78
N ALA A 114 -1.20 0.63 2.22
CA ALA A 114 -1.73 1.69 1.35
C ALA A 114 -0.65 2.37 0.49
N GLY A 115 0.63 2.01 0.68
CA GLY A 115 1.77 2.58 -0.05
C GLY A 115 2.34 3.86 0.55
N GLY A 116 1.85 4.25 1.74
CA GLY A 116 2.34 5.41 2.48
C GLY A 116 3.56 5.10 3.35
N ASP A 117 4.14 6.16 3.89
CA ASP A 117 5.12 6.09 4.95
C ASP A 117 4.48 6.54 6.26
N PHE A 118 4.67 5.76 7.33
CA PHE A 118 3.96 6.01 8.59
C PHE A 118 4.45 7.27 9.28
N GLU A 119 5.76 7.52 9.29
CA GLU A 119 6.35 8.70 9.90
C GLU A 119 5.86 9.96 9.21
N ASN A 120 5.93 10.01 7.88
CA ASN A 120 5.43 11.12 7.08
C ASN A 120 3.92 11.33 7.31
N THR A 121 3.14 10.26 7.33
CA THR A 121 1.68 10.35 7.58
C THR A 121 1.37 10.96 8.95
N ILE A 122 2.10 10.57 10.00
CA ILE A 122 1.91 11.14 11.34
C ILE A 122 2.34 12.60 11.38
N GLU A 123 3.40 12.96 10.68
CA GLU A 123 3.90 14.34 10.59
C GLU A 123 2.88 15.24 9.86
N GLU A 124 2.30 14.78 8.75
CA GLU A 124 1.22 15.45 8.03
C GLU A 124 -0.02 15.65 8.92
N ILE A 125 -0.46 14.61 9.64
CA ILE A 125 -1.60 14.71 10.58
C ILE A 125 -1.32 15.72 11.69
N ALA A 126 -0.09 15.79 12.20
CA ALA A 126 0.29 16.76 13.23
C ALA A 126 0.26 18.19 12.69
N GLN A 127 0.76 18.41 11.48
CA GLN A 127 0.70 19.69 10.77
C GLN A 127 -0.74 20.12 10.50
N ASP A 128 -1.59 19.22 10.03
CA ASP A 128 -3.02 19.48 9.79
C ASP A 128 -3.74 19.92 11.07
N LYS A 129 -3.48 19.23 12.19
CA LYS A 129 -4.04 19.63 13.50
C LYS A 129 -3.58 21.02 13.91
N ALA A 130 -2.29 21.30 13.85
CA ALA A 130 -1.77 22.61 14.20
C ALA A 130 -2.35 23.73 13.31
N LEU A 131 -2.49 23.46 12.02
CA LEU A 131 -3.07 24.40 11.07
C LEU A 131 -4.56 24.67 11.36
N THR A 132 -5.35 23.63 11.60
CA THR A 132 -6.79 23.75 11.90
C THR A 132 -7.04 24.47 13.22
N GLU A 133 -6.26 24.15 14.26
CA GLU A 133 -6.31 24.87 15.54
C GLU A 133 -5.97 26.36 15.36
N SER A 134 -4.95 26.69 14.57
CA SER A 134 -4.56 28.09 14.29
C SER A 134 -5.62 28.87 13.53
N LYS A 135 -6.45 28.19 12.74
CA LYS A 135 -7.55 28.75 11.95
C LYS A 135 -8.90 28.72 12.66
N GLY A 136 -8.97 28.11 13.86
CA GLY A 136 -10.22 27.93 14.59
C GLY A 136 -11.20 26.97 13.90
N VAL A 137 -10.69 26.06 13.07
CA VAL A 137 -11.48 25.01 12.39
C VAL A 137 -11.38 23.74 13.18
N ASP A 138 -12.48 23.21 13.68
CA ASP A 138 -12.53 21.89 14.32
C ASP A 138 -12.85 20.83 13.26
N LEU A 139 -11.85 20.02 12.91
CA LEU A 139 -12.03 18.87 12.02
C LEU A 139 -12.57 17.64 12.76
N ALA A 140 -12.53 17.67 14.08
CA ALA A 140 -13.10 16.64 14.94
C ALA A 140 -14.56 16.92 15.27
N ASP A 141 -15.23 17.80 14.46
CA ASP A 141 -16.62 18.12 14.62
C ASP A 141 -17.40 16.88 15.02
N ASP A 142 -18.09 16.98 16.14
CA ASP A 142 -19.11 16.15 16.80
C ASP A 142 -19.70 14.95 16.00
N ARG A 143 -18.92 14.37 15.13
CA ARG A 143 -19.22 13.11 14.49
C ARG A 143 -19.02 12.02 15.52
N THR A 144 -20.08 11.70 16.25
CA THR A 144 -20.29 10.36 16.80
C THR A 144 -19.55 9.38 15.88
N LYS A 145 -18.67 8.54 16.47
CA LYS A 145 -18.03 7.45 15.73
C LYS A 145 -19.07 6.87 14.76
N PRO A 146 -18.78 6.78 13.46
CA PRO A 146 -19.76 6.23 12.54
C PRO A 146 -20.23 4.88 13.10
N GLU A 147 -21.51 4.78 13.44
CA GLU A 147 -22.11 3.49 13.74
C GLU A 147 -22.12 2.73 12.44
N PHE A 148 -21.16 1.84 12.27
CA PHE A 148 -21.14 0.94 11.15
C PHE A 148 -22.35 0.02 11.27
N PRO A 149 -23.18 -0.09 10.23
CA PRO A 149 -24.30 -1.04 10.27
C PRO A 149 -23.74 -2.45 10.51
N PRO A 150 -24.49 -3.30 11.25
CA PRO A 150 -24.09 -4.68 11.46
C PRO A 150 -23.79 -5.35 10.11
N VAL A 151 -22.70 -6.10 10.07
CA VAL A 151 -22.34 -6.87 8.85
C VAL A 151 -23.39 -7.95 8.70
N ASP A 152 -24.27 -7.82 7.72
CA ASP A 152 -25.20 -8.89 7.36
C ASP A 152 -24.37 -10.10 6.91
N ASN A 153 -24.37 -11.13 7.74
CA ASN A 153 -23.80 -12.44 7.45
C ASN A 153 -24.77 -13.20 6.52
N GLU A 154 -24.74 -12.94 5.22
CA GLU A 154 -25.30 -13.80 4.21
C GLU A 154 -24.19 -14.51 3.41
#